data_064bfce8fca0cfe6be1ec50b8c73f797
#
_entry.id   064bfce8fca0cfe6be1ec50b8c73f797
#
_cell.length_a   1.000
_cell.length_b   1.000
_cell.length_c   1.000
_cell.angle_alpha   90.00
_cell.angle_beta   90.00
_cell.angle_gamma   90.00
#
_symmetry.space_group_name_H-M   'P 1'
#
loop_
_entity.id
_entity.type
_entity.pdbx_description
1 polymer ?
#
loop_
_entity_poly.entity_id
_entity_poly.type
_entity_poly.pdbx_seq_one_letter_code
_entity_poly.pdbx_strand_id
1 'polypeptide(L)'
;MYDPDTAALIRSAPELPDLDRESLPDELSRAFAEIVSARVLLRQGVEEPDGLNVTINFAKRLAQSYEALVSIDPRRENKAAAGFVAATAYQLVYQATALSADTRPNAFLGANGISPDISAMLLFLVAEASADASEVARAIRRPRDSRLQSELILHLIWLARGQVGQIADRTRVSMSSVVTGSGAERANAALYYRLLRGVRALAFALQGRRIRGMADPIAVFAEVKALAAPGADEEIDELHHGTLVVFPGPFHLASLLIAAGSALLEGAVVNLPPPSGVPPNRWQIAMKGVAKTRPYLWRNHKEATECGYLENGTSSAIGFPTGAGKSTTAQLKIHSVLLSGRKAVFLAPTHALVDQTARDLREAFPTASVQGERVDEFGFSSGEDELPDIMVMTPEACLLLTHMEPERFADVGLLIFDECHLIHPDDGADRRAIDGMLCILGFVRVAPEADLVLLSAMMKNTDEISLWL
;
A
#
# COMPACT_ATOMS: atom_id res chain seq x y z
N MET A 1 -40.40 16.63 16.92
CA MET A 1 -39.76 16.73 18.26
C MET A 1 -38.98 15.46 18.45
N TYR A 2 -37.64 15.56 18.46
CA TYR A 2 -36.80 14.38 18.63
C TYR A 2 -36.97 13.81 20.06
N ASP A 3 -36.95 12.50 20.18
CA ASP A 3 -36.78 11.81 21.43
C ASP A 3 -35.55 12.34 22.19
N PRO A 4 -35.60 12.47 23.54
CA PRO A 4 -34.48 12.98 24.32
C PRO A 4 -33.15 12.25 24.07
N ASP A 5 -33.20 10.95 23.83
CA ASP A 5 -31.99 10.15 23.52
C ASP A 5 -31.42 10.48 22.16
N THR A 6 -32.27 10.68 21.14
CA THR A 6 -31.86 11.15 19.80
C THR A 6 -31.30 12.57 19.87
N ALA A 7 -31.90 13.46 20.65
CA ALA A 7 -31.39 14.82 20.84
C ALA A 7 -30.07 14.83 21.63
N ALA A 8 -29.87 13.91 22.55
CA ALA A 8 -28.59 13.72 23.25
C ALA A 8 -27.51 13.19 22.29
N LEU A 9 -27.87 12.24 21.42
CA LEU A 9 -26.97 11.68 20.40
C LEU A 9 -26.55 12.75 19.39
N ILE A 10 -27.45 13.60 18.93
CA ILE A 10 -27.17 14.74 18.04
C ILE A 10 -26.25 15.76 18.73
N ARG A 11 -26.52 16.07 20.01
CA ARG A 11 -25.67 16.98 20.79
C ARG A 11 -24.30 16.42 21.12
N SER A 12 -24.17 15.09 21.17
CA SER A 12 -22.89 14.39 21.35
C SER A 12 -22.19 14.07 20.03
N ALA A 13 -22.75 14.50 18.89
CA ALA A 13 -22.09 14.35 17.60
C ALA A 13 -20.69 15.05 17.67
N PRO A 14 -19.65 14.40 17.16
CA PRO A 14 -18.33 14.98 17.18
C PRO A 14 -18.34 16.27 16.33
N GLU A 15 -17.73 17.31 16.87
CA GLU A 15 -17.44 18.50 16.08
C GLU A 15 -16.48 18.11 14.98
N LEU A 16 -16.75 18.55 13.75
CA LEU A 16 -15.81 18.38 12.66
C LEU A 16 -14.57 19.24 12.95
N PRO A 17 -13.37 18.71 12.69
CA PRO A 17 -12.16 19.50 12.80
C PRO A 17 -12.24 20.73 11.89
N ASP A 18 -11.63 21.81 12.30
CA ASP A 18 -11.56 23.01 11.49
C ASP A 18 -10.83 22.70 10.18
N LEU A 19 -11.45 23.08 9.05
CA LEU A 19 -10.90 22.86 7.72
C LEU A 19 -9.93 23.97 7.29
N ASP A 20 -9.56 24.86 8.21
CA ASP A 20 -8.56 25.87 7.93
C ASP A 20 -7.20 25.21 7.62
N ARG A 21 -6.60 25.62 6.51
CA ARG A 21 -5.35 25.05 5.99
C ARG A 21 -4.18 25.18 6.95
N GLU A 22 -4.18 26.21 7.77
CA GLU A 22 -3.06 26.51 8.68
C GLU A 22 -3.16 25.72 9.99
N SER A 23 -4.37 25.45 10.48
CA SER A 23 -4.60 24.74 11.76
C SER A 23 -4.70 23.23 11.64
N LEU A 24 -5.13 22.70 10.49
CA LEU A 24 -5.39 21.26 10.30
C LEU A 24 -4.19 20.34 10.57
N PRO A 25 -2.94 20.64 10.14
CA PRO A 25 -1.78 19.79 10.47
C PRO A 25 -1.51 19.70 11.98
N ASP A 26 -1.70 20.79 12.70
CA ASP A 26 -1.51 20.83 14.15
C ASP A 26 -2.62 20.07 14.88
N GLU A 27 -3.87 20.19 14.43
CA GLU A 27 -5.00 19.42 14.95
C GLU A 27 -4.81 17.90 14.73
N LEU A 28 -4.40 17.49 13.54
CA LEU A 28 -4.09 16.09 13.23
C LEU A 28 -2.96 15.56 14.12
N SER A 29 -1.91 16.35 14.31
CA SER A 29 -0.77 16.00 15.17
C SER A 29 -1.18 15.85 16.62
N ARG A 30 -2.03 16.77 17.12
CA ARG A 30 -2.57 16.74 18.49
C ARG A 30 -3.46 15.50 18.68
N ALA A 31 -4.42 15.26 17.77
CA ALA A 31 -5.29 14.10 17.84
C ALA A 31 -4.51 12.79 17.83
N PHE A 32 -3.47 12.70 16.99
CA PHE A 32 -2.59 11.52 16.96
C PHE A 32 -1.83 11.34 18.29
N ALA A 33 -1.29 12.41 18.86
CA ALA A 33 -0.61 12.35 20.15
C ALA A 33 -1.54 11.90 21.30
N GLU A 34 -2.80 12.34 21.30
CA GLU A 34 -3.82 11.91 22.25
C GLU A 34 -4.15 10.41 22.10
N ILE A 35 -4.28 9.91 20.87
CA ILE A 35 -4.49 8.48 20.58
C ILE A 35 -3.30 7.66 21.06
N VAL A 36 -2.07 8.11 20.82
CA VAL A 36 -0.84 7.41 21.26
C VAL A 36 -0.78 7.37 22.79
N SER A 37 -1.09 8.48 23.45
CA SER A 37 -1.13 8.55 24.92
C SER A 37 -2.15 7.59 25.51
N ALA A 38 -3.38 7.56 24.96
CA ALA A 38 -4.42 6.62 25.37
C ALA A 38 -3.99 5.16 25.15
N ARG A 39 -3.32 4.87 24.02
CA ARG A 39 -2.78 3.53 23.74
C ARG A 39 -1.70 3.09 24.73
N VAL A 40 -0.84 4.00 25.17
CA VAL A 40 0.19 3.71 26.17
C VAL A 40 -0.45 3.40 27.52
N LEU A 41 -1.42 4.20 27.98
CA LEU A 41 -2.16 3.97 29.21
C LEU A 41 -2.89 2.62 29.20
N LEU A 42 -3.55 2.31 28.09
CA LEU A 42 -4.23 1.03 27.88
C LEU A 42 -3.27 -0.18 28.02
N ARG A 43 -2.05 -0.06 27.48
CA ARG A 43 -1.03 -1.13 27.57
C ARG A 43 -0.44 -1.28 28.97
N GLN A 44 -0.41 -0.22 29.74
CA GLN A 44 0.08 -0.23 31.12
C GLN A 44 -0.93 -0.80 32.12
N GLY A 45 -2.18 -1.05 31.68
CA GLY A 45 -3.23 -1.59 32.55
C GLY A 45 -3.68 -0.62 33.64
N VAL A 46 -3.51 0.70 33.44
CA VAL A 46 -3.80 1.75 34.44
C VAL A 46 -5.29 2.11 34.49
N GLU A 47 -6.09 1.62 33.53
CA GLU A 47 -7.49 2.03 33.44
C GLU A 47 -8.42 1.09 34.24
N GLU A 48 -9.25 1.67 35.11
CA GLU A 48 -10.43 1.04 35.69
C GLU A 48 -11.49 0.78 34.61
N PRO A 49 -12.46 -0.15 34.79
CA PRO A 49 -13.49 -0.48 33.79
C PRO A 49 -14.26 0.72 33.27
N ASP A 50 -14.53 1.73 34.09
CA ASP A 50 -15.18 2.97 33.68
C ASP A 50 -14.27 3.83 32.77
N GLY A 51 -12.96 3.83 32.99
CA GLY A 51 -11.98 4.49 32.15
C GLY A 51 -11.91 3.91 30.74
N LEU A 52 -12.06 2.59 30.59
CA LEU A 52 -12.11 1.94 29.28
C LEU A 52 -13.28 2.44 28.41
N ASN A 53 -14.47 2.61 29.01
CA ASN A 53 -15.63 3.14 28.28
C ASN A 53 -15.40 4.61 27.84
N VAL A 54 -14.77 5.41 28.67
CA VAL A 54 -14.41 6.79 28.31
C VAL A 54 -13.43 6.79 27.14
N THR A 55 -12.38 5.97 27.19
CA THR A 55 -11.40 5.81 26.12
C THR A 55 -12.04 5.32 24.82
N ILE A 56 -12.93 4.33 24.87
CA ILE A 56 -13.66 3.84 23.70
C ILE A 56 -14.50 4.96 23.06
N ASN A 57 -15.26 5.71 23.87
CA ASN A 57 -16.11 6.78 23.37
C ASN A 57 -15.31 7.94 22.80
N PHE A 58 -14.21 8.32 23.44
CA PHE A 58 -13.26 9.30 22.93
C PHE A 58 -12.68 8.89 21.59
N ALA A 59 -12.13 7.68 21.49
CA ALA A 59 -11.54 7.17 20.26
C ALA A 59 -12.58 7.03 19.12
N LYS A 60 -13.83 6.64 19.44
CA LYS A 60 -14.92 6.60 18.44
C LYS A 60 -15.23 7.98 17.89
N ARG A 61 -15.30 9.01 18.74
CA ARG A 61 -15.55 10.39 18.28
C ARG A 61 -14.45 10.87 17.33
N LEU A 62 -13.19 10.72 17.73
CA LEU A 62 -12.06 11.05 16.86
C LEU A 62 -12.11 10.31 15.53
N ALA A 63 -12.32 8.99 15.58
CA ALA A 63 -12.40 8.17 14.37
C ALA A 63 -13.48 8.69 13.41
N GLN A 64 -14.68 8.96 13.92
CA GLN A 64 -15.82 9.43 13.12
C GLN A 64 -15.60 10.85 12.56
N SER A 65 -15.01 11.77 13.34
CA SER A 65 -14.72 13.13 12.89
C SER A 65 -13.71 13.14 11.74
N TYR A 66 -12.60 12.41 11.90
CA TYR A 66 -11.57 12.37 10.85
C TYR A 66 -11.96 11.50 9.66
N GLU A 67 -12.80 10.48 9.84
CA GLU A 67 -13.41 9.74 8.72
C GLU A 67 -14.36 10.64 7.91
N ALA A 68 -15.14 11.50 8.57
CA ALA A 68 -15.98 12.48 7.88
C ALA A 68 -15.12 13.44 7.04
N LEU A 69 -13.97 13.88 7.56
CA LEU A 69 -13.02 14.71 6.83
C LEU A 69 -12.48 14.01 5.57
N VAL A 70 -12.19 12.71 5.64
CA VAL A 70 -11.81 11.91 4.46
C VAL A 70 -12.87 11.97 3.36
N SER A 71 -14.15 12.05 3.73
CA SER A 71 -15.26 12.06 2.77
C SER A 71 -15.50 13.46 2.16
N ILE A 72 -15.15 14.55 2.87
CA ILE A 72 -15.48 15.92 2.53
C ILE A 72 -14.31 16.66 1.86
N ASP A 73 -13.07 16.51 2.36
CA ASP A 73 -11.92 17.25 1.82
C ASP A 73 -11.53 16.71 0.43
N PRO A 74 -11.43 17.55 -0.60
CA PRO A 74 -11.01 17.12 -1.93
C PRO A 74 -9.50 16.84 -2.03
N ARG A 75 -8.68 17.35 -1.10
CA ARG A 75 -7.22 17.27 -1.15
C ARG A 75 -6.72 15.89 -0.70
N ARG A 76 -5.90 15.26 -1.54
CA ARG A 76 -5.35 13.92 -1.29
C ARG A 76 -4.56 13.84 0.01
N GLU A 77 -3.67 14.82 0.26
CA GLU A 77 -2.82 14.86 1.45
C GLU A 77 -3.63 14.91 2.75
N ASN A 78 -4.66 15.73 2.79
CA ASN A 78 -5.54 15.82 3.94
C ASN A 78 -6.35 14.55 4.16
N LYS A 79 -6.85 13.93 3.07
CA LYS A 79 -7.52 12.64 3.14
C LYS A 79 -6.61 11.56 3.72
N ALA A 80 -5.35 11.53 3.26
CA ALA A 80 -4.37 10.54 3.74
C ALA A 80 -4.06 10.76 5.22
N ALA A 81 -3.80 12.00 5.64
CA ALA A 81 -3.50 12.33 7.03
C ALA A 81 -4.70 12.09 7.96
N ALA A 82 -5.90 12.56 7.59
CA ALA A 82 -7.13 12.30 8.33
C ALA A 82 -7.46 10.81 8.39
N GLY A 83 -7.29 10.10 7.29
CA GLY A 83 -7.46 8.64 7.21
C GLY A 83 -6.53 7.89 8.17
N PHE A 84 -5.29 8.33 8.30
CA PHE A 84 -4.32 7.73 9.24
C PHE A 84 -4.74 7.94 10.69
N VAL A 85 -5.16 9.15 11.06
CA VAL A 85 -5.65 9.46 12.41
C VAL A 85 -6.91 8.66 12.73
N ALA A 86 -7.89 8.64 11.82
CA ALA A 86 -9.13 7.87 11.97
C ALA A 86 -8.86 6.37 12.10
N ALA A 87 -7.99 5.81 11.26
CA ALA A 87 -7.60 4.39 11.32
C ALA A 87 -6.96 4.04 12.66
N THR A 88 -6.05 4.88 13.15
CA THR A 88 -5.38 4.68 14.44
C THR A 88 -6.36 4.77 15.61
N ALA A 89 -7.34 5.67 15.54
CA ALA A 89 -8.41 5.77 16.51
C ALA A 89 -9.31 4.53 16.52
N TYR A 90 -9.71 4.01 15.35
CA TYR A 90 -10.47 2.74 15.26
C TYR A 90 -9.67 1.54 15.79
N GLN A 91 -8.35 1.49 15.58
CA GLN A 91 -7.52 0.46 16.21
C GLN A 91 -7.56 0.55 17.74
N LEU A 92 -7.54 1.77 18.31
CA LEU A 92 -7.67 1.95 19.75
C LEU A 92 -9.03 1.47 20.25
N VAL A 93 -10.13 1.78 19.54
CA VAL A 93 -11.49 1.26 19.84
C VAL A 93 -11.48 -0.26 19.86
N TYR A 94 -10.90 -0.91 18.87
CA TYR A 94 -10.82 -2.38 18.79
C TYR A 94 -10.02 -2.96 19.97
N GLN A 95 -8.86 -2.38 20.29
CA GLN A 95 -8.00 -2.83 21.38
C GLN A 95 -8.69 -2.69 22.74
N ALA A 96 -9.31 -1.55 23.02
CA ALA A 96 -10.02 -1.30 24.25
C ALA A 96 -11.26 -2.22 24.40
N THR A 97 -12.02 -2.44 23.31
CA THR A 97 -13.14 -3.37 23.30
C THR A 97 -12.69 -4.82 23.54
N ALA A 98 -11.57 -5.24 22.96
CA ALA A 98 -11.02 -6.58 23.17
C ALA A 98 -10.58 -6.81 24.62
N LEU A 99 -10.04 -5.80 25.29
CA LEU A 99 -9.69 -5.86 26.71
C LEU A 99 -10.92 -5.92 27.62
N SER A 100 -11.94 -5.10 27.31
CA SER A 100 -13.21 -5.10 28.07
C SER A 100 -13.94 -6.43 28.00
N ALA A 101 -13.86 -7.15 26.88
CA ALA A 101 -14.54 -8.42 26.65
C ALA A 101 -13.72 -9.65 27.06
N ASP A 102 -12.48 -9.48 27.51
CA ASP A 102 -11.49 -10.56 27.77
C ASP A 102 -11.31 -11.55 26.59
N THR A 103 -11.78 -11.16 25.44
CA THR A 103 -11.70 -11.96 24.20
C THR A 103 -11.51 -11.07 22.99
N ARG A 104 -10.75 -11.55 21.99
CA ARG A 104 -10.69 -10.86 20.70
C ARG A 104 -11.99 -11.12 19.91
N PRO A 105 -12.82 -10.09 19.64
CA PRO A 105 -14.05 -10.26 18.91
C PRO A 105 -13.81 -10.69 17.45
N ASN A 106 -14.75 -11.43 16.87
CA ASN A 106 -14.76 -11.65 15.43
C ASN A 106 -15.18 -10.37 14.72
N ALA A 107 -14.62 -10.12 13.55
CA ALA A 107 -15.09 -9.04 12.70
C ALA A 107 -16.52 -9.29 12.23
N PHE A 108 -17.30 -8.24 12.09
CA PHE A 108 -18.70 -8.32 11.67
C PHE A 108 -19.07 -7.24 10.65
N LEU A 109 -20.08 -7.54 9.85
CA LEU A 109 -20.73 -6.64 8.90
C LEU A 109 -22.23 -6.66 9.17
N GLY A 110 -22.69 -5.82 10.09
CA GLY A 110 -24.08 -5.76 10.54
C GLY A 110 -24.92 -4.75 9.75
N ALA A 111 -26.25 -4.77 9.97
CA ALA A 111 -27.14 -3.78 9.38
C ALA A 111 -26.85 -2.37 9.92
N ASN A 112 -26.51 -2.26 11.21
CA ASN A 112 -26.34 -0.98 11.93
C ASN A 112 -24.88 -0.50 12.00
N GLY A 113 -23.91 -1.26 11.49
CA GLY A 113 -22.50 -0.89 11.53
C GLY A 113 -21.56 -2.01 11.14
N ILE A 114 -20.28 -1.69 11.07
CA ILE A 114 -19.19 -2.62 10.78
C ILE A 114 -18.16 -2.59 11.91
N SER A 115 -17.37 -3.65 12.01
CA SER A 115 -16.36 -3.73 13.08
C SER A 115 -15.21 -2.71 12.89
N PRO A 116 -14.69 -2.14 14.00
CA PRO A 116 -13.68 -1.08 13.95
C PRO A 116 -12.38 -1.48 13.25
N ASP A 117 -11.98 -2.74 13.31
CA ASP A 117 -10.79 -3.26 12.65
C ASP A 117 -10.91 -3.23 11.12
N ILE A 118 -12.12 -3.46 10.57
CA ILE A 118 -12.38 -3.30 9.12
C ILE A 118 -12.29 -1.82 8.72
N SER A 119 -12.87 -0.92 9.52
CA SER A 119 -12.77 0.52 9.27
C SER A 119 -11.32 0.99 9.31
N ALA A 120 -10.56 0.59 10.35
CA ALA A 120 -9.14 0.90 10.46
C ALA A 120 -8.34 0.41 9.25
N MET A 121 -8.53 -0.84 8.86
CA MET A 121 -7.84 -1.44 7.71
C MET A 121 -8.08 -0.66 6.42
N LEU A 122 -9.32 -0.30 6.11
CA LEU A 122 -9.67 0.44 4.90
C LEU A 122 -9.17 1.90 4.95
N LEU A 123 -9.24 2.55 6.10
CA LEU A 123 -8.72 3.89 6.29
C LEU A 123 -7.19 3.96 6.20
N PHE A 124 -6.46 2.92 6.63
CA PHE A 124 -5.02 2.83 6.36
C PHE A 124 -4.72 2.70 4.86
N LEU A 125 -5.59 2.08 4.06
CA LEU A 125 -5.43 2.10 2.59
C LEU A 125 -5.65 3.50 2.01
N VAL A 126 -6.64 4.26 2.53
CA VAL A 126 -6.84 5.68 2.17
C VAL A 126 -5.61 6.52 2.54
N ALA A 127 -5.03 6.25 3.69
CA ALA A 127 -3.81 6.91 4.19
C ALA A 127 -2.53 6.49 3.46
N GLU A 128 -2.63 5.56 2.50
CA GLU A 128 -1.48 4.95 1.82
C GLU A 128 -0.48 4.26 2.78
N ALA A 129 -0.92 3.97 4.00
CA ALA A 129 -0.21 3.22 5.03
C ALA A 129 -0.42 1.70 4.85
N SER A 130 0.02 1.18 3.71
CA SER A 130 -0.26 -0.21 3.28
C SER A 130 0.34 -1.27 4.22
N ALA A 131 1.44 -0.96 4.90
CA ALA A 131 2.03 -1.85 5.91
C ALA A 131 1.09 -2.00 7.11
N ASP A 132 0.56 -0.89 7.62
CA ASP A 132 -0.39 -0.87 8.75
C ASP A 132 -1.70 -1.55 8.36
N ALA A 133 -2.23 -1.28 7.16
CA ALA A 133 -3.40 -1.97 6.62
C ALA A 133 -3.20 -3.49 6.59
N SER A 134 -2.04 -3.96 6.13
CA SER A 134 -1.69 -5.38 6.07
C SER A 134 -1.52 -6.01 7.45
N GLU A 135 -0.99 -5.27 8.43
CA GLU A 135 -0.86 -5.73 9.81
C GLU A 135 -2.24 -5.91 10.45
N VAL A 136 -3.12 -4.91 10.34
CA VAL A 136 -4.51 -5.02 10.81
C VAL A 136 -5.21 -6.21 10.14
N ALA A 137 -5.08 -6.34 8.82
CA ALA A 137 -5.69 -7.43 8.05
C ALA A 137 -5.29 -8.83 8.55
N ARG A 138 -4.03 -9.01 9.02
CA ARG A 138 -3.56 -10.29 9.59
C ARG A 138 -4.20 -10.62 10.93
N ALA A 139 -4.60 -9.60 11.70
CA ALA A 139 -5.20 -9.76 13.02
C ALA A 139 -6.71 -10.02 12.96
N ILE A 140 -7.37 -9.70 11.86
CA ILE A 140 -8.83 -9.84 11.68
C ILE A 140 -9.26 -11.30 11.74
N ARG A 141 -10.23 -11.59 12.64
CA ARG A 141 -10.89 -12.90 12.76
C ARG A 141 -12.22 -12.88 12.02
N ARG A 142 -12.40 -13.80 11.07
CA ARG A 142 -13.64 -13.91 10.29
C ARG A 142 -14.75 -14.57 11.08
N PRO A 143 -16.03 -14.12 10.92
CA PRO A 143 -17.18 -14.79 11.50
C PRO A 143 -17.36 -16.17 10.87
N ARG A 144 -17.88 -17.12 11.66
CA ARG A 144 -18.21 -18.48 11.19
C ARG A 144 -19.66 -18.63 10.78
N ASP A 145 -20.51 -17.77 11.28
CA ASP A 145 -21.97 -17.91 11.23
C ASP A 145 -22.58 -17.37 9.91
N SER A 146 -21.88 -16.50 9.19
CA SER A 146 -22.34 -15.94 7.92
C SER A 146 -21.35 -16.18 6.80
N ARG A 147 -21.74 -16.98 5.81
CA ARG A 147 -20.92 -17.24 4.62
C ARG A 147 -20.65 -15.97 3.83
N LEU A 148 -21.66 -15.09 3.64
CA LEU A 148 -21.51 -13.83 2.91
C LEU A 148 -20.55 -12.88 3.60
N GLN A 149 -20.74 -12.65 4.90
CA GLN A 149 -19.85 -11.77 5.67
C GLN A 149 -18.42 -12.30 5.71
N SER A 150 -18.25 -13.60 5.98
CA SER A 150 -16.94 -14.25 6.01
C SER A 150 -16.22 -14.12 4.67
N GLU A 151 -16.93 -14.26 3.54
CA GLU A 151 -16.36 -14.15 2.19
C GLU A 151 -16.00 -12.69 1.85
N LEU A 152 -16.86 -11.73 2.18
CA LEU A 152 -16.56 -10.31 1.95
C LEU A 152 -15.37 -9.85 2.80
N ILE A 153 -15.36 -10.18 4.09
CA ILE A 153 -14.22 -9.86 4.97
C ILE A 153 -12.92 -10.49 4.45
N LEU A 154 -12.97 -11.72 3.96
CA LEU A 154 -11.80 -12.37 3.35
C LEU A 154 -11.28 -11.58 2.13
N HIS A 155 -12.19 -11.10 1.27
CA HIS A 155 -11.81 -10.28 0.12
C HIS A 155 -11.20 -8.94 0.55
N LEU A 156 -11.73 -8.30 1.59
CA LEU A 156 -11.17 -7.06 2.15
C LEU A 156 -9.77 -7.30 2.73
N ILE A 157 -9.55 -8.41 3.45
CA ILE A 157 -8.23 -8.82 3.95
C ILE A 157 -7.24 -9.00 2.79
N TRP A 158 -7.63 -9.70 1.73
CA TRP A 158 -6.77 -9.90 0.55
C TRP A 158 -6.48 -8.59 -0.17
N LEU A 159 -7.48 -7.69 -0.27
CA LEU A 159 -7.30 -6.36 -0.85
C LEU A 159 -6.24 -5.56 -0.08
N ALA A 160 -6.36 -5.49 1.26
CA ALA A 160 -5.43 -4.78 2.11
C ALA A 160 -4.00 -5.38 2.11
N ARG A 161 -3.87 -6.66 1.81
CA ARG A 161 -2.59 -7.36 1.70
C ARG A 161 -2.00 -7.37 0.29
N GLY A 162 -2.66 -6.70 -0.67
CA GLY A 162 -2.24 -6.72 -2.07
C GLY A 162 -2.43 -8.06 -2.78
N GLN A 163 -3.16 -9.00 -2.18
CA GLN A 163 -3.39 -10.35 -2.71
C GLN A 163 -4.61 -10.40 -3.64
N VAL A 164 -4.70 -9.45 -4.55
CA VAL A 164 -5.87 -9.29 -5.44
C VAL A 164 -6.08 -10.48 -6.38
N GLY A 165 -5.03 -11.26 -6.66
CA GLY A 165 -5.13 -12.51 -7.41
C GLY A 165 -6.05 -13.51 -6.74
N GLN A 166 -5.97 -13.64 -5.41
CA GLN A 166 -6.83 -14.54 -4.62
C GLN A 166 -8.32 -14.16 -4.76
N ILE A 167 -8.63 -12.86 -4.86
CA ILE A 167 -10.00 -12.38 -5.09
C ILE A 167 -10.47 -12.73 -6.50
N ALA A 168 -9.60 -12.51 -7.50
CA ALA A 168 -9.92 -12.73 -8.91
C ALA A 168 -10.19 -14.22 -9.21
N ASP A 169 -9.38 -15.12 -8.63
CA ASP A 169 -9.42 -16.57 -8.87
C ASP A 169 -10.47 -17.29 -8.01
N ARG A 170 -11.02 -16.61 -7.01
CA ARG A 170 -12.02 -17.17 -6.10
C ARG A 170 -13.30 -17.54 -6.81
N THR A 171 -13.86 -18.70 -6.50
CA THR A 171 -15.17 -19.15 -7.00
C THR A 171 -16.28 -18.17 -6.60
N ARG A 172 -17.16 -17.85 -7.53
CA ARG A 172 -18.26 -16.92 -7.26
C ARG A 172 -19.27 -17.55 -6.29
N VAL A 173 -19.65 -16.80 -5.28
CA VAL A 173 -20.78 -17.15 -4.39
C VAL A 173 -22.08 -16.81 -5.13
N SER A 174 -23.04 -17.73 -5.12
CA SER A 174 -24.37 -17.48 -5.70
C SER A 174 -25.19 -16.56 -4.80
N MET A 175 -25.86 -15.59 -5.37
CA MET A 175 -26.74 -14.68 -4.64
C MET A 175 -27.85 -15.46 -3.90
N SER A 176 -28.47 -16.42 -4.56
CA SER A 176 -29.56 -17.25 -4.00
C SER A 176 -29.12 -18.08 -2.78
N SER A 177 -27.83 -18.37 -2.64
CA SER A 177 -27.30 -19.15 -1.51
C SER A 177 -26.97 -18.32 -0.26
N VAL A 178 -26.94 -16.99 -0.37
CA VAL A 178 -26.50 -16.10 0.72
C VAL A 178 -27.49 -15.00 1.08
N VAL A 179 -28.46 -14.71 0.20
CA VAL A 179 -29.51 -13.71 0.43
C VAL A 179 -30.76 -14.44 0.90
N THR A 180 -30.87 -14.60 2.20
CA THR A 180 -31.96 -15.33 2.88
C THR A 180 -32.55 -14.51 4.03
N GLY A 181 -33.67 -14.90 4.61
CA GLY A 181 -34.29 -14.26 5.77
C GLY A 181 -35.50 -13.38 5.44
N SER A 182 -35.84 -12.46 6.35
CA SER A 182 -36.90 -11.47 6.21
C SER A 182 -36.65 -10.44 5.13
N GLY A 183 -37.61 -9.57 4.81
CA GLY A 183 -37.44 -8.52 3.80
C GLY A 183 -36.24 -7.63 4.07
N ALA A 184 -36.09 -7.13 5.30
CA ALA A 184 -34.97 -6.27 5.71
C ALA A 184 -33.61 -7.02 5.72
N GLU A 185 -33.61 -8.26 6.23
CA GLU A 185 -32.39 -9.09 6.22
C GLU A 185 -31.93 -9.41 4.78
N ARG A 186 -32.88 -9.72 3.88
CA ARG A 186 -32.57 -9.93 2.46
C ARG A 186 -32.04 -8.68 1.79
N ALA A 187 -32.60 -7.49 2.09
CA ALA A 187 -32.12 -6.22 1.57
C ALA A 187 -30.69 -5.94 2.05
N ASN A 188 -30.43 -6.07 3.34
CA ASN A 188 -29.09 -5.93 3.91
C ASN A 188 -28.08 -6.91 3.29
N ALA A 189 -28.44 -8.17 3.15
CA ALA A 189 -27.59 -9.19 2.51
C ALA A 189 -27.35 -8.90 1.02
N ALA A 190 -28.33 -8.37 0.30
CA ALA A 190 -28.20 -8.00 -1.10
C ALA A 190 -27.20 -6.82 -1.28
N LEU A 191 -27.24 -5.83 -0.39
CA LEU A 191 -26.29 -4.71 -0.38
C LEU A 191 -24.85 -5.21 -0.15
N TYR A 192 -24.64 -6.05 0.85
CA TYR A 192 -23.30 -6.65 1.09
C TYR A 192 -22.86 -7.56 -0.04
N TYR A 193 -23.76 -8.32 -0.67
CA TYR A 193 -23.43 -9.10 -1.85
C TYR A 193 -22.98 -8.22 -3.03
N ARG A 194 -23.61 -7.05 -3.20
CA ARG A 194 -23.23 -6.08 -4.21
C ARG A 194 -21.86 -5.47 -3.93
N LEU A 195 -21.54 -5.16 -2.67
CA LEU A 195 -20.20 -4.74 -2.24
C LEU A 195 -19.15 -5.83 -2.50
N LEU A 196 -19.46 -7.09 -2.23
CA LEU A 196 -18.58 -8.22 -2.58
C LEU A 196 -18.25 -8.25 -4.09
N ARG A 197 -19.24 -8.01 -4.94
CA ARG A 197 -19.03 -7.91 -6.39
C ARG A 197 -18.20 -6.69 -6.77
N GLY A 198 -18.42 -5.55 -6.11
CA GLY A 198 -17.63 -4.34 -6.29
C GLY A 198 -16.16 -4.52 -5.93
N VAL A 199 -15.87 -5.16 -4.78
CA VAL A 199 -14.49 -5.49 -4.37
C VAL A 199 -13.82 -6.43 -5.38
N ARG A 200 -14.57 -7.38 -5.93
CA ARG A 200 -14.05 -8.24 -6.99
C ARG A 200 -13.77 -7.46 -8.29
N ALA A 201 -14.64 -6.51 -8.66
CA ALA A 201 -14.41 -5.63 -9.79
C ALA A 201 -13.16 -4.76 -9.59
N LEU A 202 -12.96 -4.24 -8.39
CA LEU A 202 -11.76 -3.50 -8.01
C LEU A 202 -10.49 -4.35 -8.15
N ALA A 203 -10.52 -5.61 -7.70
CA ALA A 203 -9.39 -6.53 -7.85
C ALA A 203 -9.03 -6.78 -9.32
N PHE A 204 -10.02 -6.90 -10.21
CA PHE A 204 -9.76 -7.01 -11.66
C PHE A 204 -9.21 -5.72 -12.25
N ALA A 205 -9.73 -4.57 -11.85
CA ALA A 205 -9.24 -3.26 -12.29
C ALA A 205 -7.77 -3.05 -11.89
N LEU A 206 -7.41 -3.38 -10.65
CA LEU A 206 -6.03 -3.32 -10.13
C LEU A 206 -5.06 -4.26 -10.88
N GLN A 207 -5.55 -5.33 -11.50
CA GLN A 207 -4.75 -6.21 -12.36
C GLN A 207 -4.75 -5.78 -13.84
N GLY A 208 -5.40 -4.66 -14.19
CA GLY A 208 -5.57 -4.23 -15.58
C GLY A 208 -6.42 -5.19 -16.43
N ARG A 209 -7.30 -5.97 -15.78
CA ARG A 209 -8.21 -6.92 -16.44
C ARG A 209 -9.57 -6.28 -16.62
N ARG A 210 -9.98 -6.06 -17.88
CA ARG A 210 -11.34 -5.61 -18.21
C ARG A 210 -12.21 -6.82 -18.52
N ILE A 211 -13.25 -7.03 -17.73
CA ILE A 211 -14.23 -8.09 -17.96
C ILE A 211 -15.48 -7.44 -18.57
N ARG A 212 -15.89 -7.94 -19.74
CA ARG A 212 -17.10 -7.45 -20.45
C ARG A 212 -18.33 -7.60 -19.54
N GLY A 213 -19.08 -6.50 -19.39
CA GLY A 213 -20.29 -6.46 -18.55
C GLY A 213 -20.01 -6.32 -17.02
N MET A 214 -18.78 -6.08 -16.61
CA MET A 214 -18.46 -5.70 -15.24
C MET A 214 -18.54 -4.18 -15.10
N ALA A 215 -19.31 -3.72 -14.12
CA ALA A 215 -19.45 -2.30 -13.82
C ALA A 215 -18.15 -1.74 -13.20
N ASP A 216 -17.96 -0.43 -13.29
CA ASP A 216 -16.91 0.28 -12.57
C ASP A 216 -17.05 0.05 -11.04
N PRO A 217 -15.98 -0.34 -10.33
CA PRO A 217 -16.05 -0.65 -8.91
C PRO A 217 -16.54 0.53 -8.06
N ILE A 218 -16.08 1.75 -8.35
CA ILE A 218 -16.47 2.95 -7.58
C ILE A 218 -17.96 3.25 -7.80
N ALA A 219 -18.45 3.11 -9.03
CA ALA A 219 -19.88 3.27 -9.32
C ALA A 219 -20.74 2.23 -8.59
N VAL A 220 -20.27 0.97 -8.46
CA VAL A 220 -20.97 -0.06 -7.68
C VAL A 220 -21.03 0.32 -6.20
N PHE A 221 -19.95 0.83 -5.62
CA PHE A 221 -19.93 1.27 -4.23
C PHE A 221 -20.83 2.49 -4.01
N ALA A 222 -20.80 3.47 -4.92
CA ALA A 222 -21.68 4.64 -4.88
C ALA A 222 -23.17 4.27 -4.97
N GLU A 223 -23.51 3.31 -5.82
CA GLU A 223 -24.88 2.80 -5.92
C GLU A 223 -25.34 2.12 -4.61
N VAL A 224 -24.46 1.31 -3.96
CA VAL A 224 -24.80 0.71 -2.68
C VAL A 224 -24.98 1.79 -1.61
N LYS A 225 -24.13 2.82 -1.60
CA LYS A 225 -24.24 3.96 -0.68
C LYS A 225 -25.61 4.66 -0.84
N ALA A 226 -26.01 4.96 -2.07
CA ALA A 226 -27.30 5.58 -2.37
C ALA A 226 -28.49 4.69 -1.97
N LEU A 227 -28.43 3.39 -2.28
CA LEU A 227 -29.49 2.45 -1.89
C LEU A 227 -29.61 2.25 -0.38
N ALA A 228 -28.52 2.39 0.36
CA ALA A 228 -28.52 2.25 1.83
C ALA A 228 -29.06 3.49 2.55
N ALA A 229 -29.11 4.64 1.87
CA ALA A 229 -29.64 5.92 2.38
C ALA A 229 -30.52 6.60 1.31
N PRO A 230 -31.66 6.05 1.00
CA PRO A 230 -32.58 6.64 0.00
C PRO A 230 -33.04 8.03 0.46
N GLY A 231 -33.02 8.99 -0.46
CA GLY A 231 -33.38 10.39 -0.20
C GLY A 231 -32.22 11.32 0.17
N ALA A 232 -30.98 10.85 0.14
CA ALA A 232 -29.81 11.69 0.38
C ALA A 232 -29.57 12.74 -0.72
N ASP A 233 -30.03 12.48 -1.93
CA ASP A 233 -29.83 13.32 -3.14
C ASP A 233 -31.10 14.04 -3.61
N GLU A 234 -32.26 13.86 -2.99
CA GLU A 234 -33.46 14.62 -3.33
C GLU A 234 -33.38 15.99 -2.69
N GLU A 235 -33.58 17.06 -3.47
CA GLU A 235 -33.74 18.43 -2.98
C GLU A 235 -34.74 18.43 -1.83
N ILE A 236 -34.28 18.87 -0.65
CA ILE A 236 -35.02 18.86 0.59
C ILE A 236 -36.28 19.75 0.42
N ASP A 237 -37.41 19.12 0.18
CA ASP A 237 -38.68 19.77 0.34
C ASP A 237 -38.80 20.11 1.85
N GLU A 238 -39.08 21.34 2.19
CA GLU A 238 -39.02 21.90 3.57
C GLU A 238 -39.80 21.10 4.63
N LEU A 239 -40.56 20.10 4.23
CA LEU A 239 -41.36 19.21 5.07
C LEU A 239 -40.73 17.87 5.44
N HIS A 240 -39.62 17.46 4.80
CA HIS A 240 -38.96 16.16 5.08
C HIS A 240 -37.59 16.39 5.71
N HIS A 241 -37.54 16.52 7.01
CA HIS A 241 -36.30 16.67 7.76
C HIS A 241 -35.59 15.34 7.92
N GLY A 242 -34.50 15.16 7.19
CA GLY A 242 -33.46 14.18 7.47
C GLY A 242 -33.37 13.00 6.50
N THR A 243 -32.18 12.80 5.99
CA THR A 243 -31.79 11.60 5.25
C THR A 243 -31.93 10.38 6.16
N LEU A 244 -32.85 9.48 5.85
CA LEU A 244 -33.00 8.24 6.60
C LEU A 244 -32.00 7.19 6.10
N VAL A 245 -30.92 7.00 6.80
CA VAL A 245 -30.00 5.88 6.54
C VAL A 245 -30.66 4.59 7.04
N VAL A 246 -31.16 3.78 6.12
CA VAL A 246 -31.90 2.54 6.44
C VAL A 246 -30.91 1.41 6.79
N PHE A 247 -29.75 1.38 6.17
CA PHE A 247 -28.72 0.36 6.39
C PHE A 247 -27.35 1.00 6.67
N PRO A 248 -27.10 1.48 7.92
CA PRO A 248 -25.85 2.16 8.28
C PRO A 248 -24.58 1.34 8.02
N GLY A 249 -24.62 0.02 8.23
CA GLY A 249 -23.46 -0.83 7.98
C GLY A 249 -23.03 -0.88 6.51
N PRO A 250 -23.90 -1.25 5.56
CA PRO A 250 -23.62 -1.16 4.13
C PRO A 250 -23.26 0.25 3.65
N PHE A 251 -23.90 1.30 4.16
CA PHE A 251 -23.60 2.69 3.85
C PHE A 251 -22.16 3.04 4.24
N HIS A 252 -21.78 2.72 5.48
CA HIS A 252 -20.45 2.98 6.02
C HIS A 252 -19.37 2.22 5.22
N LEU A 253 -19.56 0.92 5.00
CA LEU A 253 -18.61 0.12 4.22
C LEU A 253 -18.48 0.62 2.78
N ALA A 254 -19.59 1.02 2.15
CA ALA A 254 -19.56 1.59 0.80
C ALA A 254 -18.77 2.89 0.75
N SER A 255 -18.95 3.78 1.73
CA SER A 255 -18.21 5.05 1.84
C SER A 255 -16.70 4.82 1.98
N LEU A 256 -16.29 3.90 2.84
CA LEU A 256 -14.89 3.51 3.00
C LEU A 256 -14.31 2.88 1.74
N LEU A 257 -15.08 2.04 1.03
CA LEU A 257 -14.65 1.40 -0.20
C LEU A 257 -14.55 2.38 -1.39
N ILE A 258 -15.36 3.43 -1.42
CA ILE A 258 -15.19 4.53 -2.39
C ILE A 258 -13.85 5.21 -2.15
N ALA A 259 -13.56 5.61 -0.92
CA ALA A 259 -12.32 6.31 -0.59
C ALA A 259 -11.08 5.42 -0.81
N ALA A 260 -11.07 4.21 -0.24
CA ALA A 260 -9.96 3.26 -0.38
C ALA A 260 -9.78 2.79 -1.82
N GLY A 261 -10.89 2.49 -2.52
CA GLY A 261 -10.85 2.05 -3.92
C GLY A 261 -10.28 3.11 -4.85
N SER A 262 -10.65 4.38 -4.67
CA SER A 262 -10.10 5.51 -5.43
C SER A 262 -8.59 5.65 -5.18
N ALA A 263 -8.13 5.64 -3.93
CA ALA A 263 -6.72 5.72 -3.58
C ALA A 263 -5.90 4.55 -4.17
N LEU A 264 -6.45 3.33 -4.14
CA LEU A 264 -5.80 2.15 -4.72
C LEU A 264 -5.73 2.22 -6.25
N LEU A 265 -6.78 2.71 -6.93
CA LEU A 265 -6.80 2.85 -8.39
C LEU A 265 -5.85 3.94 -8.87
N GLU A 266 -5.71 5.05 -8.15
CA GLU A 266 -4.69 6.07 -8.41
C GLU A 266 -3.28 5.49 -8.31
N GLY A 267 -3.03 4.64 -7.32
CA GLY A 267 -1.74 3.97 -7.12
C GLY A 267 -1.58 2.67 -7.90
N ALA A 268 -2.50 2.30 -8.78
CA ALA A 268 -2.43 1.02 -9.48
C ALA A 268 -1.20 0.93 -10.40
N VAL A 269 -0.38 -0.10 -10.22
CA VAL A 269 0.84 -0.32 -11.02
C VAL A 269 0.55 -0.38 -12.51
N VAL A 270 -0.61 -0.92 -12.89
CA VAL A 270 -1.03 -1.01 -14.30
C VAL A 270 -1.31 0.33 -14.96
N ASN A 271 -1.43 1.40 -14.19
CA ASN A 271 -1.65 2.77 -14.66
C ASN A 271 -0.35 3.58 -14.79
N LEU A 272 0.81 3.00 -14.41
CA LEU A 272 2.10 3.66 -14.58
C LEU A 272 2.36 3.95 -16.06
N PRO A 273 2.70 5.22 -16.41
CA PRO A 273 3.06 5.56 -17.77
C PRO A 273 4.35 4.84 -18.18
N PRO A 274 4.49 4.49 -19.46
CA PRO A 274 5.75 3.93 -19.95
C PRO A 274 6.85 4.97 -19.88
N PRO A 275 8.05 4.61 -19.36
CA PRO A 275 9.23 5.47 -19.39
C PRO A 275 9.67 5.79 -20.83
N SER A 276 10.43 6.87 -21.01
CA SER A 276 10.95 7.28 -22.31
C SER A 276 11.80 6.17 -22.94
N GLY A 277 11.59 5.91 -24.22
CA GLY A 277 12.26 4.83 -24.96
C GLY A 277 11.71 3.42 -24.74
N VAL A 278 10.73 3.23 -23.87
CA VAL A 278 10.10 1.93 -23.61
C VAL A 278 8.82 1.78 -24.44
N PRO A 279 8.64 0.69 -25.24
CA PRO A 279 7.42 0.47 -25.98
C PRO A 279 6.19 0.32 -25.09
N PRO A 280 5.11 1.14 -25.25
CA PRO A 280 3.98 1.18 -24.34
C PRO A 280 3.26 -0.17 -24.15
N ASN A 281 3.15 -0.97 -25.22
CA ASN A 281 2.53 -2.29 -25.16
C ASN A 281 3.34 -3.29 -24.32
N ARG A 282 4.67 -3.26 -24.44
CA ARG A 282 5.56 -4.12 -23.63
C ARG A 282 5.54 -3.70 -22.16
N TRP A 283 5.56 -2.38 -21.91
CA TRP A 283 5.41 -1.84 -20.56
C TRP A 283 4.10 -2.28 -19.91
N GLN A 284 2.98 -2.14 -20.62
CA GLN A 284 1.68 -2.54 -20.10
C GLN A 284 1.60 -4.05 -19.78
N ILE A 285 2.22 -4.90 -20.59
CA ILE A 285 2.29 -6.34 -20.33
C ILE A 285 3.12 -6.61 -19.07
N ALA A 286 4.28 -5.96 -18.91
CA ALA A 286 5.12 -6.09 -17.74
C ALA A 286 4.39 -5.63 -16.46
N MET A 287 3.75 -4.46 -16.49
CA MET A 287 3.00 -3.93 -15.34
C MET A 287 1.80 -4.81 -14.95
N LYS A 288 1.13 -5.45 -15.90
CA LYS A 288 0.13 -6.49 -15.59
C LYS A 288 0.76 -7.74 -14.94
N GLY A 289 2.00 -8.06 -15.27
CA GLY A 289 2.78 -9.10 -14.61
C GLY A 289 3.06 -8.73 -13.15
N VAL A 290 3.58 -7.54 -12.91
CA VAL A 290 3.88 -7.00 -11.58
C VAL A 290 2.61 -6.91 -10.71
N ALA A 291 1.48 -6.48 -11.29
CA ALA A 291 0.22 -6.32 -10.58
C ALA A 291 -0.37 -7.62 -10.02
N LYS A 292 0.11 -8.80 -10.44
CA LYS A 292 -0.30 -10.09 -9.85
C LYS A 292 0.12 -10.22 -8.39
N THR A 293 1.27 -9.68 -8.05
CA THR A 293 1.87 -9.75 -6.70
C THR A 293 1.89 -8.39 -6.00
N ARG A 294 1.96 -7.30 -6.75
CA ARG A 294 2.03 -5.91 -6.28
C ARG A 294 1.08 -5.04 -7.10
N PRO A 295 -0.22 -5.07 -6.78
CA PRO A 295 -1.26 -4.44 -7.61
C PRO A 295 -1.27 -2.91 -7.53
N TYR A 296 -0.74 -2.34 -6.44
CA TYR A 296 -0.70 -0.90 -6.20
C TYR A 296 0.60 -0.47 -5.54
N LEU A 297 1.00 0.75 -5.81
CA LEU A 297 2.18 1.39 -5.25
C LEU A 297 1.90 1.92 -3.85
N TRP A 298 2.91 1.87 -3.01
CA TRP A 298 2.94 2.57 -1.74
C TRP A 298 3.32 4.03 -1.97
N ARG A 299 3.11 4.87 -0.96
CA ARG A 299 3.40 6.30 -1.03
C ARG A 299 4.81 6.58 -1.55
N ASN A 300 5.82 5.95 -0.96
CA ASN A 300 7.22 6.15 -1.36
C ASN A 300 7.48 5.79 -2.83
N HIS A 301 6.83 4.74 -3.34
CA HIS A 301 6.96 4.36 -4.76
C HIS A 301 6.31 5.40 -5.67
N LYS A 302 5.14 5.94 -5.29
CA LYS A 302 4.47 7.00 -6.06
C LYS A 302 5.34 8.25 -6.13
N GLU A 303 5.83 8.73 -4.98
CA GLU A 303 6.74 9.87 -4.90
C GLU A 303 7.97 9.68 -5.79
N ALA A 304 8.61 8.51 -5.73
CA ALA A 304 9.75 8.21 -6.60
C ALA A 304 9.36 8.24 -8.09
N THR A 305 8.22 7.67 -8.47
CA THR A 305 7.79 7.68 -9.88
C THR A 305 7.37 9.07 -10.37
N GLU A 306 6.76 9.89 -9.53
CA GLU A 306 6.40 11.28 -9.80
C GLU A 306 7.65 12.16 -10.00
N CYS A 307 8.75 11.85 -9.29
CA CYS A 307 10.06 12.49 -9.49
C CYS A 307 10.84 12.00 -10.74
N GLY A 308 10.24 11.15 -11.58
CA GLY A 308 10.88 10.67 -12.80
C GLY A 308 11.84 9.50 -12.61
N TYR A 309 11.82 8.85 -11.47
CA TYR A 309 12.70 7.71 -11.13
C TYR A 309 12.73 6.60 -12.19
N LEU A 310 11.63 6.35 -12.89
CA LEU A 310 11.54 5.29 -13.90
C LEU A 310 12.13 5.69 -15.26
N GLU A 311 12.39 6.98 -15.50
CA GLU A 311 12.92 7.46 -16.76
C GLU A 311 14.35 6.94 -16.99
N ASN A 312 14.62 6.47 -18.19
CA ASN A 312 15.97 6.07 -18.59
C ASN A 312 16.85 7.34 -18.76
N GLY A 313 18.09 7.28 -18.35
CA GLY A 313 18.99 8.43 -18.27
C GLY A 313 18.86 9.24 -16.98
N THR A 314 18.19 8.65 -15.95
CA THR A 314 18.01 9.31 -14.64
C THR A 314 18.64 8.48 -13.53
N SER A 315 19.75 8.95 -12.98
CA SER A 315 20.35 8.41 -11.76
C SER A 315 19.61 8.91 -10.53
N SER A 316 19.61 8.11 -9.44
CA SER A 316 18.78 8.41 -8.27
C SER A 316 19.36 7.86 -6.98
N ALA A 317 19.21 8.61 -5.88
CA ALA A 317 19.47 8.16 -4.53
C ALA A 317 18.14 7.96 -3.77
N ILE A 318 17.92 6.78 -3.19
CA ILE A 318 16.66 6.42 -2.52
C ILE A 318 16.92 6.03 -1.08
N GLY A 319 16.46 6.89 -0.15
CA GLY A 319 16.52 6.68 1.28
C GLY A 319 15.19 6.15 1.84
N PHE A 320 14.89 4.86 1.66
CA PHE A 320 13.67 4.27 2.20
C PHE A 320 13.96 3.46 3.47
N PRO A 321 13.15 3.60 4.54
CA PRO A 321 13.28 2.76 5.73
C PRO A 321 13.20 1.26 5.40
N THR A 322 13.71 0.42 6.30
CA THR A 322 13.59 -1.03 6.17
C THR A 322 12.11 -1.43 6.07
N GLY A 323 11.78 -2.26 5.09
CA GLY A 323 10.39 -2.68 4.84
C GLY A 323 9.54 -1.70 4.03
N ALA A 324 10.05 -0.52 3.65
CA ALA A 324 9.31 0.50 2.88
C ALA A 324 9.28 0.25 1.36
N GLY A 325 9.70 -0.92 0.90
CA GLY A 325 9.52 -1.35 -0.49
C GLY A 325 10.69 -1.10 -1.44
N LYS A 326 11.94 -0.91 -0.97
CA LYS A 326 13.15 -0.78 -1.81
C LYS A 326 13.21 -1.78 -2.96
N SER A 327 12.92 -3.06 -2.69
CA SER A 327 12.92 -4.11 -3.72
C SER A 327 11.90 -3.88 -4.83
N THR A 328 10.73 -3.30 -4.51
CA THR A 328 9.72 -2.96 -5.53
C THR A 328 10.21 -1.85 -6.44
N THR A 329 10.80 -0.81 -5.85
CA THR A 329 11.36 0.32 -6.59
C THR A 329 12.46 -0.15 -7.53
N ALA A 330 13.40 -0.98 -7.01
CA ALA A 330 14.45 -1.59 -7.82
C ALA A 330 13.89 -2.40 -9.00
N GLN A 331 12.90 -3.26 -8.75
CA GLN A 331 12.30 -4.09 -9.80
C GLN A 331 11.59 -3.26 -10.87
N LEU A 332 10.91 -2.17 -10.51
CA LEU A 332 10.27 -1.28 -11.49
C LEU A 332 11.32 -0.61 -12.41
N LYS A 333 12.44 -0.15 -11.87
CA LYS A 333 13.52 0.44 -12.66
C LYS A 333 14.20 -0.61 -13.56
N ILE A 334 14.43 -1.82 -13.06
CA ILE A 334 14.94 -2.94 -13.87
C ILE A 334 13.99 -3.21 -15.05
N HIS A 335 12.65 -3.22 -14.84
CA HIS A 335 11.71 -3.36 -15.97
C HIS A 335 11.87 -2.28 -17.01
N SER A 336 12.07 -1.00 -16.62
CA SER A 336 12.30 0.09 -17.56
C SER A 336 13.51 -0.19 -18.44
N VAL A 337 14.63 -0.54 -17.82
CA VAL A 337 15.92 -0.74 -18.52
C VAL A 337 15.90 -1.98 -19.41
N LEU A 338 15.39 -3.12 -18.93
CA LEU A 338 15.29 -4.34 -19.74
C LEU A 338 14.38 -4.17 -20.95
N LEU A 339 13.27 -3.44 -20.78
CA LEU A 339 12.33 -3.18 -21.88
C LEU A 339 12.86 -2.18 -22.90
N SER A 340 13.85 -1.37 -22.54
CA SER A 340 14.63 -0.54 -23.47
C SER A 340 15.74 -1.32 -24.21
N GLY A 341 15.92 -2.61 -23.89
CA GLY A 341 16.91 -3.48 -24.53
C GLY A 341 18.29 -3.45 -23.90
N ARG A 342 18.43 -2.88 -22.69
CA ARG A 342 19.70 -2.79 -21.95
C ARG A 342 19.72 -3.76 -20.77
N LYS A 343 20.91 -4.04 -20.23
CA LYS A 343 21.16 -4.95 -19.11
C LYS A 343 21.23 -4.20 -17.77
N ALA A 344 21.05 -4.93 -16.68
CA ALA A 344 21.13 -4.37 -15.33
C ALA A 344 22.16 -5.12 -14.46
N VAL A 345 22.90 -4.37 -13.66
CA VAL A 345 23.81 -4.89 -12.63
C VAL A 345 23.22 -4.52 -11.26
N PHE A 346 23.14 -5.49 -10.36
CA PHE A 346 22.67 -5.28 -9.00
C PHE A 346 23.78 -5.63 -8.01
N LEU A 347 24.23 -4.67 -7.23
CA LEU A 347 25.25 -4.86 -6.22
C LEU A 347 24.62 -5.13 -4.86
N ALA A 348 24.98 -6.24 -4.25
CA ALA A 348 24.61 -6.60 -2.89
C ALA A 348 25.86 -6.74 -2.00
N PRO A 349 25.80 -6.31 -0.73
CA PRO A 349 27.02 -6.17 0.11
C PRO A 349 27.65 -7.49 0.54
N THR A 350 26.98 -8.63 0.39
CA THR A 350 27.50 -9.94 0.79
C THR A 350 27.05 -11.05 -0.17
N HIS A 351 27.82 -12.11 -0.31
CA HIS A 351 27.46 -13.27 -1.14
C HIS A 351 26.11 -13.90 -0.75
N ALA A 352 25.77 -13.93 0.55
CA ALA A 352 24.45 -14.43 0.99
C ALA A 352 23.30 -13.57 0.47
N LEU A 353 23.47 -12.26 0.41
CA LEU A 353 22.51 -11.34 -0.18
C LEU A 353 22.50 -11.40 -1.70
N VAL A 354 23.65 -11.63 -2.36
CA VAL A 354 23.74 -11.90 -3.80
C VAL A 354 22.84 -13.10 -4.15
N ASP A 355 22.99 -14.23 -3.45
CA ASP A 355 22.21 -15.44 -3.69
C ASP A 355 20.71 -15.23 -3.44
N GLN A 356 20.37 -14.48 -2.38
CA GLN A 356 18.99 -14.15 -2.07
C GLN A 356 18.38 -13.24 -3.15
N THR A 357 19.05 -12.15 -3.47
CA THR A 357 18.59 -11.16 -4.47
C THR A 357 18.46 -11.81 -5.85
N ALA A 358 19.43 -12.65 -6.26
CA ALA A 358 19.34 -13.38 -7.51
C ALA A 358 18.14 -14.34 -7.57
N ARG A 359 17.79 -15.00 -6.46
CA ARG A 359 16.57 -15.83 -6.37
C ARG A 359 15.31 -14.97 -6.50
N ASP A 360 15.22 -13.88 -5.75
CA ASP A 360 14.07 -12.98 -5.75
C ASP A 360 13.86 -12.34 -7.14
N LEU A 361 14.97 -11.98 -7.82
CA LEU A 361 14.91 -11.44 -9.18
C LEU A 361 14.55 -12.50 -10.23
N ARG A 362 14.99 -13.75 -10.12
CA ARG A 362 14.53 -14.84 -11.01
C ARG A 362 13.03 -15.06 -10.90
N GLU A 363 12.48 -14.96 -9.70
CA GLU A 363 11.04 -15.06 -9.48
C GLU A 363 10.29 -13.86 -10.08
N ALA A 364 10.84 -12.65 -9.92
CA ALA A 364 10.23 -11.43 -10.43
C ALA A 364 10.34 -11.30 -11.97
N PHE A 365 11.41 -11.84 -12.58
CA PHE A 365 11.73 -11.74 -14.00
C PHE A 365 11.89 -13.14 -14.66
N PRO A 366 10.82 -13.92 -14.77
CA PRO A 366 10.92 -15.32 -15.20
C PRO A 366 11.36 -15.49 -16.66
N THR A 367 11.34 -14.44 -17.48
CA THR A 367 11.74 -14.43 -18.89
C THR A 367 13.14 -13.85 -19.12
N ALA A 368 13.74 -13.22 -18.11
CA ALA A 368 15.07 -12.66 -18.19
C ALA A 368 16.12 -13.66 -17.66
N SER A 369 17.32 -13.63 -18.24
CA SER A 369 18.46 -14.34 -17.69
C SER A 369 18.97 -13.61 -16.44
N VAL A 370 18.93 -14.28 -15.28
CA VAL A 370 19.39 -13.73 -14.00
C VAL A 370 20.47 -14.61 -13.41
N GLN A 371 21.66 -14.06 -13.24
CA GLN A 371 22.78 -14.80 -12.63
C GLN A 371 23.26 -14.07 -11.38
N GLY A 372 23.61 -14.87 -10.35
CA GLY A 372 24.38 -14.42 -9.20
C GLY A 372 25.86 -14.71 -9.44
N GLU A 373 26.72 -13.89 -8.85
CA GLU A 373 28.15 -14.13 -8.86
C GLU A 373 28.48 -15.56 -8.39
N ARG A 374 29.28 -16.25 -9.19
CA ARG A 374 29.93 -17.49 -8.79
C ARG A 374 31.43 -17.27 -8.84
N VAL A 375 32.05 -17.23 -7.69
CA VAL A 375 33.51 -17.29 -7.58
C VAL A 375 33.87 -18.77 -7.52
N ASP A 376 34.14 -19.36 -8.68
CA ASP A 376 34.80 -20.64 -8.71
C ASP A 376 36.28 -20.43 -8.36
N GLU A 377 36.94 -21.44 -7.74
CA GLU A 377 38.35 -21.36 -7.33
C GLU A 377 39.34 -21.01 -8.47
N PHE A 378 38.88 -20.96 -9.71
CA PHE A 378 39.68 -20.68 -10.93
C PHE A 378 39.28 -19.41 -11.70
N GLY A 379 38.50 -18.50 -11.11
CA GLY A 379 38.04 -17.26 -11.76
C GLY A 379 36.62 -17.35 -12.32
N PHE A 380 36.12 -16.23 -12.84
CA PHE A 380 34.79 -16.19 -13.45
C PHE A 380 34.66 -17.26 -14.54
N SER A 381 33.56 -18.04 -14.49
CA SER A 381 33.28 -19.11 -15.46
C SER A 381 33.35 -18.56 -16.89
N SER A 382 34.47 -18.82 -17.55
CA SER A 382 34.81 -18.33 -18.87
C SER A 382 34.09 -19.12 -19.96
N GLY A 383 32.82 -18.79 -20.20
CA GLY A 383 32.06 -19.48 -21.25
C GLY A 383 31.05 -18.62 -22.00
N GLU A 384 30.69 -17.47 -21.46
CA GLU A 384 29.76 -16.55 -22.12
C GLU A 384 30.45 -15.18 -22.25
N ASP A 385 30.59 -14.68 -23.48
CA ASP A 385 31.20 -13.39 -23.79
C ASP A 385 30.38 -12.18 -23.33
N GLU A 386 29.10 -12.41 -22.92
CA GLU A 386 28.17 -11.36 -22.54
C GLU A 386 27.64 -11.54 -21.12
N LEU A 387 27.32 -10.42 -20.43
CA LEU A 387 26.57 -10.43 -19.18
C LEU A 387 25.12 -10.92 -19.40
N PRO A 388 24.50 -11.60 -18.41
CA PRO A 388 23.07 -11.87 -18.43
C PRO A 388 22.24 -10.57 -18.44
N ASP A 389 20.93 -10.70 -18.66
CA ASP A 389 20.02 -9.53 -18.59
C ASP A 389 20.08 -8.83 -17.22
N ILE A 390 20.23 -9.63 -16.15
CA ILE A 390 20.42 -9.12 -14.78
C ILE A 390 21.58 -9.87 -14.14
N MET A 391 22.65 -9.17 -13.81
CA MET A 391 23.79 -9.71 -13.06
C MET A 391 23.74 -9.22 -11.61
N VAL A 392 23.80 -10.13 -10.65
CA VAL A 392 23.87 -9.81 -9.22
C VAL A 392 25.24 -10.19 -8.68
N MET A 393 25.95 -9.23 -8.10
CA MET A 393 27.32 -9.44 -7.62
C MET A 393 27.66 -8.55 -6.42
N THR A 394 28.80 -8.83 -5.80
CA THR A 394 29.36 -7.94 -4.77
C THR A 394 30.07 -6.74 -5.42
N PRO A 395 30.23 -5.62 -4.68
CA PRO A 395 31.00 -4.48 -5.17
C PRO A 395 32.45 -4.84 -5.55
N GLU A 396 33.08 -5.71 -4.80
CA GLU A 396 34.43 -6.18 -5.03
C GLU A 396 34.55 -6.97 -6.33
N ALA A 397 33.59 -7.85 -6.61
CA ALA A 397 33.55 -8.61 -7.85
C ALA A 397 33.26 -7.72 -9.07
N CYS A 398 32.36 -6.74 -8.92
CA CYS A 398 32.07 -5.76 -9.96
C CYS A 398 33.31 -4.92 -10.28
N LEU A 399 34.02 -4.43 -9.25
CA LEU A 399 35.26 -3.69 -9.42
C LEU A 399 36.32 -4.51 -10.18
N LEU A 400 36.49 -5.77 -9.84
CA LEU A 400 37.43 -6.66 -10.52
C LEU A 400 37.02 -6.83 -12.00
N LEU A 401 35.73 -7.13 -12.26
CA LEU A 401 35.24 -7.38 -13.62
C LEU A 401 35.33 -6.13 -14.51
N THR A 402 35.02 -4.93 -13.97
CA THR A 402 35.16 -3.67 -14.71
C THR A 402 36.61 -3.36 -15.12
N HIS A 403 37.60 -3.90 -14.40
CA HIS A 403 39.01 -3.76 -14.73
C HIS A 403 39.50 -4.82 -15.70
N MET A 404 39.04 -6.07 -15.54
CA MET A 404 39.53 -7.18 -16.35
C MET A 404 38.83 -7.31 -17.71
N GLU A 405 37.49 -7.05 -17.73
CA GLU A 405 36.64 -7.29 -18.89
C GLU A 405 35.66 -6.10 -19.08
N PRO A 406 36.13 -4.85 -19.29
CA PRO A 406 35.29 -3.65 -19.36
C PRO A 406 34.27 -3.70 -20.49
N GLU A 407 34.58 -4.40 -21.60
CA GLU A 407 33.70 -4.56 -22.76
C GLU A 407 32.39 -5.27 -22.46
N ARG A 408 32.34 -6.12 -21.43
CA ARG A 408 31.12 -6.80 -21.02
C ARG A 408 30.03 -5.86 -20.49
N PHE A 409 30.42 -4.66 -20.08
CA PHE A 409 29.51 -3.62 -19.58
C PHE A 409 28.92 -2.71 -20.65
N ALA A 410 29.28 -2.90 -21.93
CA ALA A 410 28.87 -2.01 -23.04
C ALA A 410 27.33 -1.87 -23.15
N ASP A 411 26.58 -2.94 -22.90
CA ASP A 411 25.11 -2.96 -22.98
C ASP A 411 24.42 -2.73 -21.62
N VAL A 412 25.17 -2.45 -20.56
CA VAL A 412 24.60 -2.20 -19.23
C VAL A 412 24.00 -0.79 -19.20
N GLY A 413 22.73 -0.71 -18.83
CA GLY A 413 21.97 0.54 -18.71
C GLY A 413 21.61 0.92 -17.27
N LEU A 414 21.96 0.07 -16.30
CA LEU A 414 21.59 0.30 -14.91
C LEU A 414 22.56 -0.38 -13.95
N LEU A 415 23.04 0.38 -12.97
CA LEU A 415 23.67 -0.14 -11.77
C LEU A 415 22.80 0.19 -10.57
N ILE A 416 22.36 -0.81 -9.83
CA ILE A 416 21.72 -0.66 -8.52
C ILE A 416 22.72 -1.03 -7.44
N PHE A 417 22.97 -0.14 -6.51
CA PHE A 417 23.81 -0.40 -5.33
C PHE A 417 22.93 -0.43 -4.09
N ASP A 418 22.68 -1.62 -3.55
CA ASP A 418 21.88 -1.79 -2.33
C ASP A 418 22.73 -1.63 -1.08
N GLU A 419 22.13 -1.08 -0.03
CA GLU A 419 22.78 -0.72 1.24
C GLU A 419 24.02 0.18 1.05
N CYS A 420 23.91 1.17 0.16
CA CYS A 420 24.99 2.07 -0.19
C CYS A 420 25.55 2.90 0.97
N HIS A 421 24.90 2.93 2.14
CA HIS A 421 25.45 3.52 3.37
C HIS A 421 26.78 2.87 3.79
N LEU A 422 27.05 1.64 3.35
CA LEU A 422 28.31 0.96 3.58
C LEU A 422 29.50 1.57 2.82
N ILE A 423 29.24 2.49 1.87
CA ILE A 423 30.30 3.24 1.17
C ILE A 423 30.87 4.37 2.05
N HIS A 424 30.15 4.78 3.10
CA HIS A 424 30.60 5.82 4.00
C HIS A 424 31.73 5.29 4.89
N PRO A 425 32.94 5.88 4.88
CA PRO A 425 33.99 5.49 5.80
C PRO A 425 33.61 5.99 7.21
N ASP A 426 33.26 5.09 8.11
CA ASP A 426 33.34 5.35 9.53
C ASP A 426 34.83 5.57 9.91
N ASP A 427 35.12 6.22 11.02
CA ASP A 427 36.40 6.74 11.49
C ASP A 427 37.68 5.85 11.37
N GLY A 428 37.58 4.74 10.69
CA GLY A 428 38.68 3.87 10.28
C GLY A 428 38.51 3.50 8.81
N ALA A 429 39.50 3.72 7.98
CA ALA A 429 39.49 3.38 6.54
C ALA A 429 39.04 1.92 6.32
N ASP A 430 37.70 1.72 6.27
CA ASP A 430 37.13 0.41 5.94
C ASP A 430 37.39 0.15 4.47
N ARG A 431 38.18 -0.88 4.20
CA ARG A 431 38.55 -1.31 2.85
C ARG A 431 37.31 -1.48 1.96
N ARG A 432 36.19 -1.97 2.53
CA ARG A 432 34.92 -2.16 1.78
C ARG A 432 34.32 -0.85 1.29
N ALA A 433 34.39 0.22 2.09
CA ALA A 433 33.90 1.53 1.70
C ALA A 433 34.72 2.07 0.50
N ILE A 434 36.03 1.88 0.53
CA ILE A 434 36.94 2.27 -0.56
C ILE A 434 36.64 1.43 -1.82
N ASP A 435 36.54 0.11 -1.69
CA ASP A 435 36.25 -0.80 -2.80
C ASP A 435 34.88 -0.49 -3.43
N GLY A 436 33.84 -0.18 -2.62
CA GLY A 436 32.54 0.24 -3.08
C GLY A 436 32.57 1.56 -3.87
N MET A 437 33.30 2.57 -3.39
CA MET A 437 33.48 3.84 -4.11
C MET A 437 34.25 3.64 -5.43
N LEU A 438 35.34 2.87 -5.40
CA LEU A 438 36.13 2.54 -6.58
C LEU A 438 35.30 1.73 -7.60
N CYS A 439 34.40 0.86 -7.13
CA CYS A 439 33.46 0.13 -7.96
C CYS A 439 32.53 1.07 -8.74
N ILE A 440 31.93 2.06 -8.07
CA ILE A 440 31.07 3.05 -8.73
C ILE A 440 31.87 3.85 -9.76
N LEU A 441 33.05 4.37 -9.39
CA LEU A 441 33.89 5.15 -10.29
C LEU A 441 34.36 4.32 -11.49
N GLY A 442 34.76 3.07 -11.27
CA GLY A 442 35.11 2.12 -12.31
C GLY A 442 33.95 1.83 -13.26
N PHE A 443 32.75 1.62 -12.69
CA PHE A 443 31.55 1.37 -13.47
C PHE A 443 31.16 2.56 -14.36
N VAL A 444 31.10 3.78 -13.80
CA VAL A 444 30.77 5.00 -14.56
C VAL A 444 31.75 5.21 -15.73
N ARG A 445 33.00 4.80 -15.58
CA ARG A 445 33.99 4.89 -16.63
C ARG A 445 33.73 3.92 -17.79
N VAL A 446 33.27 2.68 -17.49
CA VAL A 446 33.05 1.64 -18.52
C VAL A 446 31.63 1.66 -19.10
N ALA A 447 30.65 2.19 -18.35
CA ALA A 447 29.28 2.33 -18.78
C ALA A 447 28.73 3.75 -18.47
N PRO A 448 29.23 4.79 -19.15
CA PRO A 448 28.90 6.19 -18.84
C PRO A 448 27.44 6.56 -19.11
N GLU A 449 26.75 5.78 -19.95
CA GLU A 449 25.32 5.98 -20.28
C GLU A 449 24.36 5.16 -19.37
N ALA A 450 24.89 4.51 -18.34
CA ALA A 450 24.09 3.72 -17.43
C ALA A 450 23.57 4.59 -16.27
N ASP A 451 22.33 4.35 -15.86
CA ASP A 451 21.75 4.96 -14.66
C ASP A 451 22.38 4.35 -13.40
N LEU A 452 22.65 5.20 -12.42
CA LEU A 452 23.01 4.78 -11.07
C LEU A 452 21.83 4.90 -10.13
N VAL A 453 21.51 3.82 -9.43
CA VAL A 453 20.50 3.82 -8.37
C VAL A 453 21.14 3.39 -7.06
N LEU A 454 21.23 4.31 -6.12
CA LEU A 454 21.76 4.08 -4.79
C LEU A 454 20.60 3.86 -3.80
N LEU A 455 20.55 2.69 -3.19
CA LEU A 455 19.50 2.33 -2.24
C LEU A 455 20.06 2.22 -0.83
N SER A 456 19.40 2.84 0.15
CA SER A 456 19.76 2.66 1.56
C SER A 456 18.56 2.87 2.49
N ALA A 457 18.61 2.26 3.67
CA ALA A 457 17.68 2.54 4.76
C ALA A 457 18.13 3.70 5.67
N MET A 458 19.39 4.11 5.59
CA MET A 458 20.04 4.97 6.60
C MET A 458 20.74 6.21 5.98
N MET A 459 20.37 6.61 4.78
CA MET A 459 20.92 7.84 4.19
C MET A 459 20.32 9.08 4.83
N LYS A 460 21.16 9.93 5.43
CA LYS A 460 20.77 11.25 5.97
C LYS A 460 20.99 12.39 4.97
N ASN A 461 21.85 12.20 3.96
CA ASN A 461 22.30 13.20 3.02
C ASN A 461 21.94 12.83 1.56
N THR A 462 20.75 12.31 1.35
CA THR A 462 20.21 11.96 0.02
C THR A 462 20.32 13.11 -0.98
N ASP A 463 20.09 14.35 -0.54
CA ASP A 463 20.13 15.55 -1.38
C ASP A 463 21.54 15.83 -1.89
N GLU A 464 22.57 15.70 -1.03
CA GLU A 464 23.97 15.87 -1.41
C GLU A 464 24.43 14.79 -2.39
N ILE A 465 24.02 13.54 -2.15
CA ILE A 465 24.33 12.41 -3.04
C ILE A 465 23.62 12.58 -4.39
N SER A 466 22.39 13.07 -4.40
CA SER A 466 21.64 13.30 -5.65
C SER A 466 22.29 14.40 -6.52
N LEU A 467 22.92 15.39 -5.89
CA LEU A 467 23.68 16.43 -6.61
C LEU A 467 25.01 15.91 -7.19
N TRP A 468 25.54 14.83 -6.60
CA TRP A 468 26.76 14.19 -7.08
C TRP A 468 26.48 13.21 -8.23
N LEU A 469 25.32 12.56 -8.23
CA LEU A 469 24.85 11.66 -9.30
C LEU A 469 24.50 12.41 -10.58
#